data_1744bf5ea0820eec4b8f6c17760312fa
#
_entry.id   1744bf5ea0820eec4b8f6c17760312fa
#
_cell.length_a   1.000
_cell.length_b   1.000
_cell.length_c   1.000
_cell.angle_alpha   90.00
_cell.angle_beta   90.00
_cell.angle_gamma   90.00
#
_symmetry.space_group_name_H-M   'P 1'
#
loop_
_entity.id
_entity.type
_entity.pdbx_description
1 polymer ?
#
loop_
_entity_poly.entity_id
_entity_poly.type
_entity_poly.pdbx_seq_one_letter_code
_entity_poly.pdbx_strand_id
1 'polypeptide(L)'
;VITISRQFGSNGREIARKLAEYLDISYYNKQILEKIAVNMGVCADFFKDQNQDENGLFTIESRGLLGLRNITELSVNTQIYDMASDFIKKISQREDAVIVGRCADYILKDNPDVISVFCYSDVEERIQWSIDEYKVPAKQAKKILQEKDTQRSRFYEFYTNQKWGNPRNY
;
A
#
# COMPACT_ATOMS: atom_id res chain seq x y z
N VAL A 1 -12.58 7.67 -10.02
CA VAL A 1 -11.79 6.98 -8.98
C VAL A 1 -10.63 7.85 -8.52
N ILE A 2 -10.28 7.79 -7.22
CA ILE A 2 -9.14 8.53 -6.64
C ILE A 2 -8.14 7.52 -6.09
N THR A 3 -6.87 7.58 -6.53
CA THR A 3 -5.79 6.75 -5.99
C THR A 3 -4.92 7.58 -5.03
N ILE A 4 -4.55 7.01 -3.88
CA ILE A 4 -3.74 7.71 -2.87
C ILE A 4 -2.50 6.89 -2.52
N SER A 5 -1.35 7.36 -2.99
CA SER A 5 -0.03 6.95 -2.50
C SER A 5 0.43 7.88 -1.37
N ARG A 6 1.30 7.39 -0.47
CA ARG A 6 1.60 8.16 0.75
C ARG A 6 2.87 7.70 1.44
N GLN A 7 3.59 8.63 2.05
CA GLN A 7 4.64 8.34 3.01
C GLN A 7 4.05 7.81 4.33
N PHE A 8 4.84 7.05 5.10
CA PHE A 8 4.43 6.61 6.44
C PHE A 8 4.37 7.82 7.38
N GLY A 9 3.32 7.90 8.19
CA GLY A 9 3.10 9.01 9.10
C GLY A 9 2.57 10.31 8.47
N SER A 10 2.37 10.36 7.14
CA SER A 10 1.84 11.56 6.47
C SER A 10 0.32 11.74 6.57
N ASN A 11 -0.33 10.96 7.41
CA ASN A 11 -1.80 10.95 7.54
C ASN A 11 -2.60 10.57 6.27
N GLY A 12 -1.92 10.18 5.18
CA GLY A 12 -2.58 9.90 3.90
C GLY A 12 -3.61 8.78 3.94
N ARG A 13 -3.51 7.81 4.87
CA ARG A 13 -4.53 6.77 5.05
C ARG A 13 -5.82 7.34 5.62
N GLU A 14 -5.72 8.21 6.61
CA GLU A 14 -6.86 8.84 7.26
C GLU A 14 -7.52 9.88 6.34
N ILE A 15 -6.70 10.65 5.60
CA ILE A 15 -7.18 11.55 4.54
C ILE A 15 -8.01 10.76 3.51
N ALA A 16 -7.51 9.62 3.05
CA ALA A 16 -8.22 8.77 2.10
C ALA A 16 -9.56 8.27 2.63
N ARG A 17 -9.60 7.83 3.89
CA ARG A 17 -10.82 7.36 4.55
C ARG A 17 -11.87 8.49 4.65
N LYS A 18 -11.46 9.65 5.17
CA LYS A 18 -12.33 10.82 5.30
C LYS A 18 -12.82 11.34 3.94
N LEU A 19 -11.96 11.28 2.92
CA LEU A 19 -12.33 11.68 1.57
C LEU A 19 -13.42 10.76 1.00
N ALA A 20 -13.27 9.46 1.20
CA ALA A 20 -14.27 8.48 0.76
C ALA A 20 -15.62 8.69 1.48
N GLU A 21 -15.58 8.93 2.80
CA GLU A 21 -16.77 9.27 3.60
C GLU A 21 -17.43 10.58 3.13
N TYR A 22 -16.62 11.60 2.89
CA TYR A 22 -17.13 12.91 2.44
C TYR A 22 -17.80 12.86 1.07
N LEU A 23 -17.26 12.02 0.16
CA LEU A 23 -17.79 11.84 -1.19
C LEU A 23 -18.87 10.76 -1.27
N ASP A 24 -19.14 10.06 -0.19
CA ASP A 24 -20.04 8.89 -0.13
C ASP A 24 -19.69 7.82 -1.18
N ILE A 25 -18.39 7.48 -1.28
CA ILE A 25 -17.87 6.48 -2.21
C ILE A 25 -17.08 5.39 -1.48
N SER A 26 -16.84 4.28 -2.17
CA SER A 26 -16.14 3.12 -1.61
C SER A 26 -14.69 3.43 -1.22
N TYR A 27 -14.21 2.79 -0.13
CA TYR A 27 -12.84 2.91 0.36
C TYR A 27 -12.12 1.57 0.32
N TYR A 28 -10.99 1.52 -0.39
CA TYR A 28 -10.17 0.33 -0.54
C TYR A 28 -8.74 0.57 -0.07
N ASN A 29 -8.33 -0.16 0.96
CA ASN A 29 -6.96 -0.19 1.43
C ASN A 29 -6.35 -1.60 1.28
N LYS A 30 -5.06 -1.75 1.64
CA LYS A 30 -4.35 -3.02 1.60
C LYS A 30 -5.14 -4.16 2.26
N GLN A 31 -5.66 -3.95 3.46
CA GLN A 31 -6.36 -4.98 4.24
C GLN A 31 -7.65 -5.45 3.56
N ILE A 32 -8.39 -4.52 2.96
CA ILE A 32 -9.62 -4.85 2.22
C ILE A 32 -9.27 -5.63 0.96
N LEU A 33 -8.27 -5.19 0.20
CA LEU A 33 -7.81 -5.89 -1.00
C LEU A 33 -7.30 -7.31 -0.70
N GLU A 34 -6.61 -7.48 0.42
CA GLU A 34 -6.16 -8.80 0.89
C GLU A 34 -7.32 -9.71 1.30
N LYS A 35 -8.29 -9.20 2.04
CA LYS A 35 -9.51 -9.96 2.40
C LYS A 35 -10.27 -10.45 1.17
N ILE A 36 -10.36 -9.62 0.15
CA ILE A 36 -11.01 -9.99 -1.11
C ILE A 36 -10.21 -11.09 -1.82
N ALA A 37 -8.90 -10.99 -1.89
CA ALA A 37 -8.03 -12.01 -2.47
C ALA A 37 -8.19 -13.36 -1.75
N VAL A 38 -8.28 -13.37 -0.43
CA VAL A 38 -8.55 -14.58 0.36
C VAL A 38 -9.92 -15.17 0.04
N ASN A 39 -10.95 -14.35 -0.02
CA ASN A 39 -12.32 -14.81 -0.31
C ASN A 39 -12.48 -15.36 -1.75
N MET A 40 -11.60 -14.96 -2.64
CA MET A 40 -11.54 -15.49 -4.01
C MET A 40 -10.75 -16.80 -4.14
N GLY A 41 -10.36 -17.42 -3.03
CA GLY A 41 -9.67 -18.72 -2.98
C GLY A 41 -8.17 -18.67 -3.21
N VAL A 42 -7.56 -17.48 -3.11
CA VAL A 42 -6.13 -17.31 -3.27
C VAL A 42 -5.44 -17.41 -1.93
N CYS A 43 -4.78 -18.55 -1.73
CA CYS A 43 -3.84 -18.84 -0.64
C CYS A 43 -4.20 -18.23 0.73
N ALA A 44 -5.24 -18.75 1.37
CA ALA A 44 -5.54 -18.46 2.78
C ALA A 44 -4.34 -18.76 3.70
N ASP A 45 -3.47 -19.69 3.33
CA ASP A 45 -2.31 -20.07 4.12
C ASP A 45 -1.19 -19.03 4.11
N PHE A 46 -1.04 -18.26 3.03
CA PHE A 46 -0.06 -17.18 2.96
C PHE A 46 -0.38 -16.00 3.90
N PHE A 47 -1.67 -15.79 4.18
CA PHE A 47 -2.12 -14.71 5.07
C PHE A 47 -2.23 -15.12 6.54
N LYS A 48 -2.22 -16.42 6.85
CA LYS A 48 -2.31 -16.93 8.24
C LYS A 48 -1.06 -16.61 9.07
N ASP A 49 0.12 -16.59 8.47
CA ASP A 49 1.37 -16.27 9.17
C ASP A 49 1.57 -14.79 9.49
N GLN A 50 0.66 -13.91 9.06
CA GLN A 50 0.79 -12.46 9.21
C GLN A 50 -0.22 -11.81 10.16
N ASN A 51 -0.97 -12.60 10.93
CA ASN A 51 -2.05 -12.15 11.81
C ASN A 51 -1.60 -11.54 13.16
N GLN A 52 -0.35 -11.12 13.32
CA GLN A 52 0.09 -10.56 14.62
C GLN A 52 0.39 -9.07 14.65
N ASP A 53 0.22 -8.32 13.57
CA ASP A 53 0.37 -6.87 13.65
C ASP A 53 -0.84 -6.16 13.08
N GLU A 54 -1.68 -5.60 13.94
CA GLU A 54 -2.80 -4.69 13.61
C GLU A 54 -2.33 -3.46 12.79
N ASN A 55 -1.02 -3.24 12.68
CA ASN A 55 -0.39 -2.16 11.94
C ASN A 55 -0.09 -2.48 10.47
N GLY A 56 -0.58 -3.59 9.93
CA GLY A 56 -0.61 -3.86 8.48
C GLY A 56 0.75 -3.85 7.80
N LEU A 57 1.76 -4.41 8.43
CA LEU A 57 3.10 -4.53 7.88
C LEU A 57 3.26 -5.78 7.04
N PHE A 58 3.40 -5.59 5.73
CA PHE A 58 4.14 -6.54 4.93
C PHE A 58 5.61 -6.46 5.38
N THR A 59 5.98 -7.28 6.32
CA THR A 59 7.37 -7.60 6.52
C THR A 59 7.74 -8.58 5.42
N ILE A 60 8.22 -8.07 4.27
CA ILE A 60 9.21 -8.84 3.54
C ILE A 60 10.40 -8.80 4.49
N GLU A 61 10.45 -9.75 5.41
CA GLU A 61 11.67 -9.98 6.15
C GLU A 61 12.71 -10.34 5.12
N SER A 62 13.59 -9.40 4.86
CA SER A 62 14.85 -9.62 4.14
C SER A 62 15.78 -10.46 5.05
N ARG A 63 15.32 -11.63 5.44
CA ARG A 63 16.16 -12.71 5.95
C ARG A 63 16.57 -13.59 4.79
N GLY A 64 17.63 -13.19 4.13
CA GLY A 64 18.30 -14.07 3.19
C GLY A 64 18.73 -13.40 1.90
N LEU A 65 19.77 -12.60 1.95
CA LEU A 65 20.46 -12.09 0.76
C LEU A 65 21.23 -13.18 -0.01
N LEU A 66 21.13 -14.45 0.37
CA LEU A 66 21.84 -15.57 -0.26
C LEU A 66 21.09 -16.89 0.02
N GLY A 67 20.12 -17.27 -0.84
CA GLY A 67 19.56 -18.61 -0.77
C GLY A 67 18.29 -18.80 -1.60
N LEU A 68 18.21 -19.92 -2.28
CA LEU A 68 17.18 -20.42 -3.21
C LEU A 68 15.69 -20.37 -2.75
N ARG A 69 15.38 -19.80 -1.59
CA ARG A 69 14.02 -19.52 -1.10
C ARG A 69 13.34 -18.38 -1.84
N ASN A 70 14.10 -17.52 -2.50
CA ASN A 70 13.60 -16.25 -3.06
C ASN A 70 12.70 -16.42 -4.30
N ILE A 71 12.78 -17.52 -5.02
CA ILE A 71 12.00 -17.70 -6.26
C ILE A 71 10.53 -17.97 -5.94
N THR A 72 10.24 -18.75 -4.92
CA THR A 72 8.86 -19.10 -4.53
C THR A 72 8.14 -17.89 -3.91
N GLU A 73 8.83 -17.14 -3.04
CA GLU A 73 8.27 -15.90 -2.45
C GLU A 73 8.04 -14.81 -3.49
N LEU A 74 8.95 -14.66 -4.45
CA LEU A 74 8.81 -13.70 -5.54
C LEU A 74 7.62 -14.07 -6.44
N SER A 75 7.42 -15.34 -6.75
CA SER A 75 6.30 -15.81 -7.56
C SER A 75 4.96 -15.58 -6.87
N VAL A 76 4.86 -15.81 -5.57
CA VAL A 76 3.65 -15.55 -4.78
C VAL A 76 3.35 -14.05 -4.71
N ASN A 77 4.35 -13.21 -4.46
CA ASN A 77 4.17 -11.76 -4.42
C ASN A 77 3.72 -11.20 -5.77
N THR A 78 4.21 -11.76 -6.87
CA THR A 78 3.78 -11.38 -8.23
C THR A 78 2.34 -11.78 -8.47
N GLN A 79 1.93 -12.98 -8.11
CA GLN A 79 0.54 -13.43 -8.21
C GLN A 79 -0.42 -12.54 -7.41
N ILE A 80 -0.04 -12.17 -6.17
CA ILE A 80 -0.83 -11.24 -5.35
C ILE A 80 -0.93 -9.86 -6.00
N TYR A 81 0.16 -9.37 -6.61
CA TYR A 81 0.15 -8.11 -7.32
C TYR A 81 -0.76 -8.15 -8.54
N ASP A 82 -0.67 -9.19 -9.36
CA ASP A 82 -1.49 -9.37 -10.57
C ASP A 82 -2.98 -9.42 -10.22
N MET A 83 -3.32 -10.16 -9.18
CA MET A 83 -4.71 -10.24 -8.70
C MET A 83 -5.22 -8.94 -8.13
N ALA A 84 -4.40 -8.22 -7.35
CA ALA A 84 -4.75 -6.89 -6.87
C ALA A 84 -4.94 -5.92 -8.03
N SER A 85 -4.12 -6.03 -9.08
CA SER A 85 -4.22 -5.22 -10.29
C SER A 85 -5.53 -5.47 -11.03
N ASP A 86 -5.89 -6.74 -11.24
CA ASP A 86 -7.14 -7.10 -11.90
C ASP A 86 -8.37 -6.64 -11.09
N PHE A 87 -8.28 -6.75 -9.78
CA PHE A 87 -9.34 -6.29 -8.89
C PHE A 87 -9.48 -4.77 -8.91
N ILE A 88 -8.37 -4.02 -8.85
CA ILE A 88 -8.35 -2.55 -8.95
C ILE A 88 -8.96 -2.09 -10.27
N LYS A 89 -8.62 -2.73 -11.39
CA LYS A 89 -9.23 -2.45 -12.70
C LYS A 89 -10.73 -2.71 -12.71
N LYS A 90 -11.18 -3.82 -12.09
CA LYS A 90 -12.61 -4.14 -11.99
C LYS A 90 -13.39 -3.13 -11.14
N ILE A 91 -12.81 -2.69 -10.01
CA ILE A 91 -13.43 -1.65 -9.19
C ILE A 91 -13.58 -0.38 -10.00
N SER A 92 -12.52 0.09 -10.66
CA SER A 92 -12.53 1.36 -11.40
C SER A 92 -13.57 1.42 -12.53
N GLN A 93 -14.05 0.26 -13.01
CA GLN A 93 -15.10 0.17 -14.03
C GLN A 93 -16.52 0.08 -13.45
N ARG A 94 -16.66 -0.20 -12.15
CA ARG A 94 -17.96 -0.51 -11.54
C ARG A 94 -18.48 0.56 -10.61
N GLU A 95 -17.58 1.26 -9.95
CA GLU A 95 -17.96 2.20 -8.90
C GLU A 95 -16.93 3.31 -8.70
N ASP A 96 -17.36 4.39 -8.12
CA ASP A 96 -16.46 5.41 -7.61
C ASP A 96 -15.83 4.96 -6.30
N ALA A 97 -14.51 5.15 -6.20
CA ALA A 97 -13.76 4.65 -5.07
C ALA A 97 -12.50 5.47 -4.76
N VAL A 98 -12.11 5.47 -3.49
CA VAL A 98 -10.77 5.86 -3.05
C VAL A 98 -9.94 4.61 -2.80
N ILE A 99 -8.83 4.45 -3.52
CA ILE A 99 -7.95 3.28 -3.46
C ILE A 99 -6.59 3.69 -2.91
N VAL A 100 -6.13 3.02 -1.85
CA VAL A 100 -4.90 3.39 -1.13
C VAL A 100 -3.76 2.43 -1.39
N GLY A 101 -2.74 2.90 -2.10
CA GLY A 101 -1.50 2.17 -2.38
C GLY A 101 -1.65 1.07 -3.43
N ARG A 102 -0.84 0.00 -3.32
CA ARG A 102 -0.83 -1.15 -4.26
C ARG A 102 -0.55 -0.75 -5.72
N CYS A 103 0.18 0.35 -5.93
CA CYS A 103 0.46 0.89 -7.27
C CYS A 103 -0.83 1.21 -8.07
N ALA A 104 -1.94 1.54 -7.39
CA ALA A 104 -3.21 1.80 -8.06
C ALA A 104 -3.12 2.96 -9.06
N ASP A 105 -2.31 3.98 -8.74
CA ASP A 105 -1.94 5.08 -9.62
C ASP A 105 -1.34 4.58 -10.94
N TYR A 106 -0.41 3.64 -10.89
CA TYR A 106 0.22 3.05 -12.06
C TYR A 106 -0.71 2.08 -12.81
N ILE A 107 -1.45 1.26 -12.07
CA ILE A 107 -2.39 0.28 -12.66
C ILE A 107 -3.47 0.98 -13.48
N LEU A 108 -3.91 2.15 -13.03
CA LEU A 108 -4.98 2.95 -13.64
C LEU A 108 -4.49 4.15 -14.44
N LYS A 109 -3.19 4.27 -14.71
CA LYS A 109 -2.55 5.45 -15.34
C LYS A 109 -3.13 5.86 -16.70
N ASP A 110 -3.67 4.90 -17.42
CA ASP A 110 -4.24 5.12 -18.76
C ASP A 110 -5.76 5.42 -18.72
N ASN A 111 -6.35 5.48 -17.53
CA ASN A 111 -7.76 5.82 -17.34
C ASN A 111 -7.90 7.32 -17.05
N PRO A 112 -8.52 8.12 -17.96
CA PRO A 112 -8.63 9.57 -17.80
C PRO A 112 -9.53 10.01 -16.63
N ASP A 113 -10.38 9.12 -16.12
CA ASP A 113 -11.29 9.39 -14.99
C ASP A 113 -10.66 9.09 -13.63
N VAL A 114 -9.33 8.98 -13.57
CA VAL A 114 -8.60 8.70 -12.34
C VAL A 114 -7.79 9.92 -11.90
N ILE A 115 -7.97 10.30 -10.64
CA ILE A 115 -7.15 11.30 -9.97
C ILE A 115 -6.12 10.57 -9.11
N SER A 116 -4.83 10.81 -9.37
CA SER A 116 -3.75 10.23 -8.59
C SER A 116 -3.14 11.27 -7.66
N VAL A 117 -2.97 10.90 -6.38
CA VAL A 117 -2.50 11.78 -5.31
C VAL A 117 -1.36 11.12 -4.54
N PHE A 118 -0.34 11.89 -4.19
CA PHE A 118 0.71 11.48 -3.27
C PHE A 118 0.71 12.34 -2.01
N CYS A 119 0.47 11.74 -0.84
CA CYS A 119 0.51 12.43 0.44
C CYS A 119 1.92 12.36 1.06
N TYR A 120 2.48 13.51 1.38
CA TYR A 120 3.75 13.64 2.07
C TYR A 120 3.66 14.72 3.15
N SER A 121 4.60 14.75 4.06
CA SER A 121 4.72 15.74 5.12
C SER A 121 6.16 15.78 5.62
N ASP A 122 6.50 16.78 6.42
CA ASP A 122 7.81 16.91 7.03
C ASP A 122 8.12 15.75 7.96
N VAL A 123 9.39 15.41 8.08
CA VAL A 123 9.85 14.21 8.82
C VAL A 123 9.45 14.29 10.29
N GLU A 124 9.56 15.44 10.92
CA GLU A 124 9.22 15.68 12.31
C GLU A 124 7.74 15.49 12.57
N GLU A 125 6.88 16.04 11.73
CA GLU A 125 5.43 15.86 11.81
C GLU A 125 5.04 14.38 11.64
N ARG A 126 5.67 13.70 10.70
CA ARG A 126 5.43 12.28 10.44
C ARG A 126 5.87 11.39 11.61
N ILE A 127 6.98 11.72 12.26
CA ILE A 127 7.42 11.04 13.47
C ILE A 127 6.39 11.23 14.57
N GLN A 128 5.98 12.47 14.84
CA GLN A 128 5.02 12.79 15.89
C GLN A 128 3.69 12.09 15.63
N TRP A 129 3.16 12.17 14.41
CA TRP A 129 1.95 11.45 14.01
C TRP A 129 2.05 9.93 14.24
N SER A 130 3.21 9.35 13.90
CA SER A 130 3.43 7.91 14.08
C SER A 130 3.43 7.49 15.56
N ILE A 131 3.92 8.35 16.44
CA ILE A 131 3.90 8.11 17.89
C ILE A 131 2.47 8.23 18.41
N ASP A 132 1.76 9.28 18.03
CA ASP A 132 0.46 9.61 18.59
C ASP A 132 -0.63 8.66 18.11
N GLU A 133 -0.66 8.35 16.81
CA GLU A 133 -1.73 7.57 16.20
C GLU A 133 -1.40 6.08 16.07
N TYR A 134 -0.17 5.75 15.66
CA TYR A 134 0.22 4.35 15.45
C TYR A 134 0.93 3.74 16.65
N LYS A 135 1.06 4.49 17.76
CA LYS A 135 1.70 4.06 19.01
C LYS A 135 3.12 3.52 18.82
N VAL A 136 3.82 4.06 17.81
CA VAL A 136 5.21 3.69 17.52
C VAL A 136 6.10 4.19 18.66
N PRO A 137 7.00 3.36 19.22
CA PRO A 137 7.92 3.81 20.27
C PRO A 137 8.78 4.99 19.80
N ALA A 138 8.80 6.11 20.54
CA ALA A 138 9.48 7.34 20.15
C ALA A 138 10.95 7.13 19.75
N LYS A 139 11.68 6.29 20.51
CA LYS A 139 13.10 5.96 20.24
C LYS A 139 13.31 5.26 18.88
N GLN A 140 12.29 4.64 18.33
CA GLN A 140 12.37 3.86 17.10
C GLN A 140 11.61 4.52 15.94
N ALA A 141 10.83 5.57 16.19
CA ALA A 141 9.90 6.15 15.23
C ALA A 141 10.58 6.56 13.92
N LYS A 142 11.72 7.25 14.00
CA LYS A 142 12.48 7.65 12.79
C LYS A 142 12.95 6.44 11.97
N LYS A 143 13.46 5.40 12.62
CA LYS A 143 13.91 4.17 11.96
C LYS A 143 12.76 3.45 11.29
N ILE A 144 11.66 3.25 12.02
CA ILE A 144 10.45 2.60 11.51
C ILE A 144 9.89 3.35 10.30
N LEU A 145 9.84 4.67 10.37
CA LEU A 145 9.39 5.54 9.28
C LEU A 145 10.22 5.31 8.01
N GLN A 146 11.56 5.31 8.13
CA GLN A 146 12.46 5.08 7.01
C GLN A 146 12.31 3.66 6.43
N GLU A 147 12.19 2.65 7.27
CA GLU A 147 11.99 1.26 6.86
C GLU A 147 10.69 1.09 6.08
N LYS A 148 9.57 1.70 6.57
CA LYS A 148 8.26 1.65 5.91
C LYS A 148 8.28 2.31 4.54
N ASP A 149 8.88 3.49 4.44
CA ASP A 149 8.97 4.20 3.17
C ASP A 149 9.91 3.47 2.19
N THR A 150 11.01 2.91 2.67
CA THR A 150 11.90 2.07 1.85
C THR A 150 11.17 0.84 1.30
N GLN A 151 10.35 0.18 2.13
CA GLN A 151 9.55 -0.96 1.68
C GLN A 151 8.54 -0.55 0.59
N ARG A 152 7.86 0.59 0.76
CA ARG A 152 6.91 1.11 -0.24
C ARG A 152 7.59 1.50 -1.54
N SER A 153 8.73 2.21 -1.44
CA SER A 153 9.55 2.59 -2.60
C SER A 153 9.99 1.37 -3.40
N ARG A 154 10.59 0.37 -2.74
CA ARG A 154 11.03 -0.87 -3.38
C ARG A 154 9.89 -1.63 -4.04
N PHE A 155 8.75 -1.75 -3.37
CA PHE A 155 7.57 -2.38 -3.93
C PHE A 155 7.08 -1.65 -5.19
N TYR A 156 6.94 -0.33 -5.11
CA TYR A 156 6.48 0.49 -6.22
C TYR A 156 7.45 0.42 -7.41
N GLU A 157 8.74 0.65 -7.16
CA GLU A 157 9.78 0.63 -8.18
C GLU A 157 9.92 -0.74 -8.86
N PHE A 158 9.78 -1.83 -8.11
CA PHE A 158 9.83 -3.18 -8.64
C PHE A 158 8.70 -3.48 -9.65
N TYR A 159 7.46 -3.09 -9.31
CA TYR A 159 6.31 -3.40 -10.17
C TYR A 159 6.05 -2.36 -11.26
N THR A 160 6.52 -1.13 -11.11
CA THR A 160 6.21 -0.05 -12.04
C THR A 160 7.41 0.43 -12.87
N ASN A 161 8.62 0.06 -12.46
CA ASN A 161 9.88 0.62 -12.99
C ASN A 161 9.92 2.16 -12.93
N GLN A 162 9.20 2.77 -11.97
CA GLN A 162 9.12 4.21 -11.76
C GLN A 162 9.55 4.56 -10.35
N LYS A 163 10.10 5.78 -10.17
CA LYS A 163 10.53 6.26 -8.85
C LYS A 163 9.30 6.63 -8.00
N TRP A 164 9.16 5.99 -6.85
CA TRP A 164 8.09 6.30 -5.90
C TRP A 164 8.16 7.74 -5.38
N GLY A 165 7.02 8.43 -5.31
CA GLY A 165 6.94 9.82 -4.88
C GLY A 165 7.45 10.84 -5.90
N ASN A 166 7.74 10.43 -7.13
CA ASN A 166 8.04 11.38 -8.20
C ASN A 166 6.74 12.13 -8.58
N PRO A 167 6.72 13.49 -8.51
CA PRO A 167 5.51 14.27 -8.82
C PRO A 167 4.91 14.03 -10.22
N ARG A 168 5.70 13.49 -11.15
CA ARG A 168 5.21 13.18 -12.50
C ARG A 168 4.31 11.95 -12.57
N ASN A 169 4.25 11.18 -11.49
CA ASN A 169 3.41 9.98 -11.42
C ASN A 169 2.02 10.26 -10.85
N TYR A 170 1.78 11.51 -10.37
CA TYR A 170 0.58 11.86 -9.62
C TYR A 170 -0.08 13.13 -10.14
#